data_f7727af4f1c41957757e1c23651fc1e6
#
_entry.id   f7727af4f1c41957757e1c23651fc1e6
#
_cell.length_a   1.000
_cell.length_b   1.000
_cell.length_c   1.000
_cell.angle_alpha   90.00
_cell.angle_beta   90.00
_cell.angle_gamma   90.00
#
_symmetry.space_group_name_H-M   'P 1'
#
loop_
_entity.id
_entity.type
_entity.pdbx_description
1 polymer ?
#
loop_
_entity_poly.entity_id
_entity_poly.type
_entity_poly.pdbx_seq_one_letter_code
_entity_poly.pdbx_strand_id
1 'polypeptide(L)'
;MRISTRREFLTMGAGLSLALALPGSKVFGAKTPVKFKIGVTDWNLKCEGKLEAVALAKSLGFDGVQVSIGKGTDSLPLANPALQKAYLDESKRVGLPVESLCLEVLHQNFLKSDPLGARWVADSVGIAQAMNVRVVLLPFFNKGSLTSTDEMDKVGDILKEIAPSAEKAGVILGLEDTISARDNVRIMDRTKSSAVLTYYDVGNSTGNGFDVLEEIRWLGRDRICEIHLKDNPNYLGHGKIDFKAVIDTLADIGFDHWAQLETVSPVSVDEDMRKNLAYIRGLIAARNAS
;
A
#
# COMPACT_ATOMS: atom_id res chain seq x y z
N MET A 1 34.45 59.28 -35.70
CA MET A 1 34.48 60.78 -35.47
C MET A 1 33.74 61.06 -34.19
N ARG A 2 34.45 61.62 -33.20
CA ARG A 2 34.00 62.22 -31.89
C ARG A 2 33.18 61.34 -30.95
N ILE A 3 33.73 60.78 -29.79
CA ILE A 3 34.30 61.47 -28.56
C ILE A 3 33.26 62.40 -27.89
N SER A 4 32.80 61.97 -26.70
CA SER A 4 32.77 62.80 -25.47
C SER A 4 31.81 62.20 -24.46
N THR A 5 32.25 61.64 -23.36
CA THR A 5 32.66 62.06 -22.02
C THR A 5 31.59 62.78 -21.19
N ARG A 6 31.38 62.25 -20.01
CA ARG A 6 31.35 62.78 -18.61
C ARG A 6 30.16 62.34 -17.85
N ARG A 7 30.35 61.48 -16.84
CA ARG A 7 30.42 61.78 -15.39
C ARG A 7 29.41 62.83 -14.91
N GLU A 8 28.46 62.36 -14.11
CA GLU A 8 28.10 63.05 -12.88
C GLU A 8 27.72 62.08 -11.74
N PHE A 9 28.36 62.31 -10.61
CA PHE A 9 28.16 61.71 -9.30
C PHE A 9 26.94 62.38 -8.64
N LEU A 10 26.08 61.59 -8.04
CA LEU A 10 25.29 62.04 -6.89
C LEU A 10 25.18 60.94 -5.86
N THR A 11 25.85 61.15 -4.78
CA THR A 11 25.77 60.53 -3.47
C THR A 11 24.45 60.84 -2.79
N MET A 12 23.88 59.85 -2.11
CA MET A 12 23.12 59.93 -0.86
C MET A 12 22.42 58.55 -0.70
N GLY A 13 22.55 57.82 0.36
CA GLY A 13 22.43 58.01 1.73
C GLY A 13 22.29 56.63 2.29
N ALA A 14 23.26 56.15 3.07
CA ALA A 14 23.20 54.88 3.75
C ALA A 14 22.14 54.95 4.86
N GLY A 15 21.03 54.27 4.63
CA GLY A 15 20.06 53.92 5.69
C GLY A 15 20.33 52.50 6.17
N LEU A 16 21.13 52.32 7.24
CA LEU A 16 21.27 51.05 7.94
C LEU A 16 19.96 50.77 8.69
N SER A 17 19.07 50.02 8.08
CA SER A 17 17.97 49.42 8.81
C SER A 17 18.49 48.18 9.54
N LEU A 18 18.81 48.35 10.81
CA LEU A 18 19.10 47.26 11.74
C LEU A 18 17.82 46.48 11.96
N ALA A 19 17.60 45.43 11.18
CA ALA A 19 16.55 44.45 11.46
C ALA A 19 16.99 43.66 12.69
N LEU A 20 16.41 44.00 13.85
CA LEU A 20 16.48 43.17 15.04
C LEU A 20 15.84 41.82 14.70
N ALA A 21 16.66 40.82 14.46
CA ALA A 21 16.25 39.43 14.39
C ALA A 21 15.81 39.02 15.79
N LEU A 22 14.51 38.92 16.01
CA LEU A 22 13.93 38.27 17.18
C LEU A 22 14.33 36.78 17.15
N PRO A 23 14.95 36.24 18.22
CA PRO A 23 15.31 34.82 18.25
C PRO A 23 14.06 33.99 18.43
N GLY A 24 13.76 33.15 17.43
CA GLY A 24 13.15 31.86 17.64
C GLY A 24 11.63 31.80 17.81
N SER A 25 10.83 32.28 16.88
CA SER A 25 9.59 31.55 16.59
C SER A 25 9.98 30.31 15.78
N LYS A 26 9.99 29.13 16.44
CA LYS A 26 9.88 27.86 15.73
C LYS A 26 8.57 27.95 14.95
N VAL A 27 8.65 28.26 13.67
CA VAL A 27 7.56 28.00 12.75
C VAL A 27 7.39 26.48 12.83
N PHE A 28 6.41 26.02 13.60
CA PHE A 28 5.95 24.66 13.51
C PHE A 28 5.45 24.51 12.08
N GLY A 29 6.27 23.91 11.23
CA GLY A 29 5.88 23.61 9.85
C GLY A 29 4.55 22.85 9.90
N ALA A 30 3.59 23.27 9.08
CA ALA A 30 2.32 22.53 8.95
C ALA A 30 2.64 21.07 8.69
N LYS A 31 1.98 20.17 9.42
CA LYS A 31 2.17 18.73 9.25
C LYS A 31 1.74 18.32 7.85
N THR A 32 2.46 17.37 7.25
CA THR A 32 2.05 16.78 5.97
C THR A 32 0.68 16.13 6.10
N PRO A 33 -0.31 16.49 5.27
CA PRO A 33 -1.64 15.89 5.35
C PRO A 33 -1.61 14.45 4.82
N VAL A 34 -2.52 13.63 5.32
CA VAL A 34 -2.76 12.27 4.81
C VAL A 34 -3.37 12.36 3.41
N LYS A 35 -2.80 11.61 2.46
CA LYS A 35 -3.24 11.57 1.04
C LYS A 35 -3.76 10.20 0.61
N PHE A 36 -3.47 9.15 1.36
CA PHE A 36 -3.90 7.79 1.01
C PHE A 36 -5.40 7.58 1.26
N LYS A 37 -5.95 6.60 0.57
CA LYS A 37 -7.35 6.19 0.66
C LYS A 37 -7.49 4.94 1.52
N ILE A 38 -8.70 4.72 2.07
CA ILE A 38 -8.99 3.56 2.91
C ILE A 38 -9.85 2.57 2.15
N GLY A 39 -9.30 1.42 1.85
CA GLY A 39 -10.00 0.27 1.30
C GLY A 39 -10.30 -0.80 2.34
N VAL A 40 -10.87 -1.91 1.88
CA VAL A 40 -11.15 -3.10 2.68
C VAL A 40 -10.94 -4.36 1.84
N THR A 41 -10.52 -5.43 2.47
CA THR A 41 -10.32 -6.73 1.84
C THR A 41 -11.65 -7.50 1.75
N ASP A 42 -11.92 -8.20 0.65
CA ASP A 42 -13.17 -8.93 0.45
C ASP A 42 -13.33 -10.13 1.41
N TRP A 43 -12.22 -10.73 1.84
CA TRP A 43 -12.27 -11.84 2.82
C TRP A 43 -12.69 -11.38 4.22
N ASN A 44 -12.34 -10.17 4.63
CA ASN A 44 -12.82 -9.61 5.90
C ASN A 44 -14.28 -9.14 5.83
N LEU A 45 -14.81 -8.92 4.61
CA LEU A 45 -16.23 -8.74 4.36
C LEU A 45 -17.00 -10.07 4.31
N LYS A 46 -16.34 -11.22 4.47
CA LYS A 46 -16.89 -12.58 4.27
C LYS A 46 -17.44 -12.81 2.85
N CYS A 47 -16.88 -12.10 1.89
CA CYS A 47 -17.25 -12.10 0.48
C CYS A 47 -16.03 -12.44 -0.43
N GLU A 48 -15.08 -13.27 0.05
CA GLU A 48 -13.87 -13.67 -0.68
C GLU A 48 -14.23 -14.16 -2.09
N GLY A 49 -13.69 -13.47 -3.12
CA GLY A 49 -13.91 -13.79 -4.53
C GLY A 49 -15.34 -13.58 -5.02
N LYS A 50 -16.19 -12.84 -4.30
CA LYS A 50 -17.59 -12.63 -4.65
C LYS A 50 -17.87 -11.19 -5.06
N LEU A 51 -18.67 -11.02 -6.10
CA LEU A 51 -19.01 -9.72 -6.69
C LEU A 51 -19.70 -8.77 -5.70
N GLU A 52 -20.49 -9.29 -4.77
CA GLU A 52 -21.20 -8.51 -3.75
C GLU A 52 -20.27 -7.74 -2.80
N ALA A 53 -18.98 -8.12 -2.70
CA ALA A 53 -17.99 -7.39 -1.92
C ALA A 53 -17.90 -5.90 -2.34
N VAL A 54 -18.06 -5.60 -3.63
CA VAL A 54 -17.94 -4.23 -4.16
C VAL A 54 -19.07 -3.34 -3.62
N ALA A 55 -20.33 -3.81 -3.73
CA ALA A 55 -21.48 -3.07 -3.24
C ALA A 55 -21.48 -2.97 -1.70
N LEU A 56 -21.07 -4.04 -1.01
CA LEU A 56 -20.98 -4.06 0.45
C LEU A 56 -19.92 -3.06 0.95
N ALA A 57 -18.70 -3.06 0.39
CA ALA A 57 -17.65 -2.10 0.73
C ALA A 57 -18.15 -0.65 0.55
N LYS A 58 -18.87 -0.37 -0.55
CA LYS A 58 -19.49 0.94 -0.79
C LYS A 58 -20.48 1.32 0.31
N SER A 59 -21.38 0.40 0.66
CA SER A 59 -22.42 0.64 1.69
C SER A 59 -21.84 0.91 3.07
N LEU A 60 -20.67 0.30 3.37
CA LEU A 60 -19.92 0.50 4.62
C LEU A 60 -19.15 1.82 4.64
N GLY A 61 -18.98 2.47 3.47
CA GLY A 61 -18.34 3.77 3.34
C GLY A 61 -16.86 3.74 3.02
N PHE A 62 -16.30 2.62 2.55
CA PHE A 62 -14.92 2.52 2.09
C PHE A 62 -14.70 3.28 0.78
N ASP A 63 -13.44 3.58 0.48
CA ASP A 63 -13.02 4.28 -0.75
C ASP A 63 -12.70 3.32 -1.88
N GLY A 64 -12.42 2.02 -1.59
CA GLY A 64 -12.12 0.95 -2.52
C GLY A 64 -12.25 -0.43 -1.90
N VAL A 65 -12.08 -1.48 -2.69
CA VAL A 65 -12.07 -2.87 -2.23
C VAL A 65 -10.93 -3.65 -2.88
N GLN A 66 -10.19 -4.42 -2.08
CA GLN A 66 -9.26 -5.44 -2.55
C GLN A 66 -10.02 -6.74 -2.78
N VAL A 67 -9.83 -7.37 -3.94
CA VAL A 67 -10.58 -8.56 -4.35
C VAL A 67 -9.66 -9.75 -4.51
N SER A 68 -10.08 -10.89 -4.00
CA SER A 68 -9.42 -12.18 -4.20
C SER A 68 -9.56 -12.65 -5.64
N ILE A 69 -8.44 -13.08 -6.26
CA ILE A 69 -8.42 -13.61 -7.64
C ILE A 69 -9.16 -14.96 -7.73
N GLY A 70 -9.22 -15.67 -6.61
CA GLY A 70 -9.80 -16.99 -6.48
C GLY A 70 -8.78 -18.13 -6.66
N LYS A 71 -9.13 -19.31 -6.17
CA LYS A 71 -8.30 -20.52 -6.19
C LYS A 71 -8.78 -21.45 -7.31
N GLY A 72 -7.88 -21.86 -8.17
CA GLY A 72 -8.16 -22.77 -9.29
C GLY A 72 -7.08 -23.83 -9.47
N THR A 73 -7.40 -24.90 -10.18
CA THR A 73 -6.44 -25.97 -10.52
C THR A 73 -5.81 -25.77 -11.90
N ASP A 74 -6.62 -25.33 -12.86
CA ASP A 74 -6.20 -25.17 -14.26
C ASP A 74 -6.11 -23.70 -14.69
N SER A 75 -6.97 -22.86 -14.13
CA SER A 75 -7.02 -21.42 -14.33
C SER A 75 -7.52 -20.72 -13.08
N LEU A 76 -7.11 -19.46 -12.90
CA LEU A 76 -7.63 -18.62 -11.82
C LEU A 76 -9.07 -18.17 -12.14
N PRO A 77 -10.01 -18.19 -11.19
CA PRO A 77 -11.40 -17.78 -11.44
C PRO A 77 -11.55 -16.40 -12.07
N LEU A 78 -10.78 -15.41 -11.60
CA LEU A 78 -10.84 -14.05 -12.13
C LEU A 78 -10.12 -13.91 -13.50
N ALA A 79 -9.53 -14.99 -14.05
CA ALA A 79 -9.09 -15.00 -15.46
C ALA A 79 -10.27 -15.08 -16.44
N ASN A 80 -11.49 -15.39 -15.98
CA ASN A 80 -12.69 -15.43 -16.80
C ASN A 80 -13.11 -13.99 -17.22
N PRO A 81 -13.12 -13.66 -18.53
CA PRO A 81 -13.48 -12.33 -18.99
C PRO A 81 -14.89 -11.86 -18.61
N ALA A 82 -15.84 -12.80 -18.49
CA ALA A 82 -17.20 -12.47 -18.08
C ALA A 82 -17.25 -12.04 -16.60
N LEU A 83 -16.44 -12.67 -15.73
CA LEU A 83 -16.34 -12.29 -14.33
C LEU A 83 -15.60 -10.95 -14.18
N GLN A 84 -14.49 -10.73 -14.92
CA GLN A 84 -13.80 -9.44 -14.95
C GLN A 84 -14.77 -8.32 -15.33
N LYS A 85 -15.54 -8.52 -16.43
CA LYS A 85 -16.54 -7.55 -16.84
C LYS A 85 -17.59 -7.29 -15.77
N ALA A 86 -18.07 -8.34 -15.08
CA ALA A 86 -19.04 -8.18 -14.01
C ALA A 86 -18.51 -7.31 -12.86
N TYR A 87 -17.24 -7.50 -12.43
CA TYR A 87 -16.60 -6.64 -11.43
C TYR A 87 -16.45 -5.20 -11.91
N LEU A 88 -16.03 -4.97 -13.16
CA LEU A 88 -15.89 -3.64 -13.72
C LEU A 88 -17.25 -2.91 -13.83
N ASP A 89 -18.29 -3.61 -14.27
CA ASP A 89 -19.65 -3.07 -14.36
C ASP A 89 -20.19 -2.73 -12.97
N GLU A 90 -20.00 -3.61 -11.97
CA GLU A 90 -20.45 -3.38 -10.60
C GLU A 90 -19.69 -2.21 -9.95
N SER A 91 -18.36 -2.18 -10.10
CA SER A 91 -17.51 -1.07 -9.65
C SER A 91 -18.01 0.27 -10.21
N LYS A 92 -18.31 0.32 -11.50
CA LYS A 92 -18.87 1.52 -12.15
C LYS A 92 -20.27 1.85 -11.63
N ARG A 93 -21.14 0.85 -11.48
CA ARG A 93 -22.53 1.01 -11.03
C ARG A 93 -22.62 1.64 -9.64
N VAL A 94 -21.77 1.17 -8.69
CA VAL A 94 -21.80 1.67 -7.30
C VAL A 94 -20.84 2.83 -7.07
N GLY A 95 -19.94 3.12 -8.01
CA GLY A 95 -18.92 4.17 -7.88
C GLY A 95 -17.90 3.84 -6.79
N LEU A 96 -17.40 2.59 -6.78
CA LEU A 96 -16.33 2.13 -5.89
C LEU A 96 -15.32 1.31 -6.72
N PRO A 97 -14.01 1.68 -6.75
CA PRO A 97 -13.02 0.90 -7.48
C PRO A 97 -12.70 -0.43 -6.80
N VAL A 98 -12.47 -1.48 -7.61
CA VAL A 98 -11.57 -2.56 -7.23
C VAL A 98 -10.17 -1.99 -7.39
N GLU A 99 -9.44 -1.85 -6.29
CA GLU A 99 -8.20 -1.08 -6.29
C GLU A 99 -6.94 -1.97 -6.25
N SER A 100 -7.03 -3.16 -5.66
CA SER A 100 -6.00 -4.18 -5.72
C SER A 100 -6.58 -5.60 -5.77
N LEU A 101 -5.74 -6.56 -6.13
CA LEU A 101 -6.08 -7.98 -6.17
C LEU A 101 -5.21 -8.75 -5.17
N CYS A 102 -5.75 -9.83 -4.61
CA CYS A 102 -5.00 -10.78 -3.81
C CYS A 102 -4.86 -12.12 -4.54
N LEU A 103 -3.62 -12.63 -4.66
CA LEU A 103 -3.33 -13.92 -5.26
C LEU A 103 -3.29 -15.02 -4.20
N GLU A 104 -4.41 -15.25 -3.52
CA GLU A 104 -4.53 -16.14 -2.36
C GLU A 104 -4.24 -17.61 -2.67
N VAL A 105 -4.22 -18.02 -3.94
CA VAL A 105 -3.81 -19.37 -4.36
C VAL A 105 -2.36 -19.68 -3.95
N LEU A 106 -1.54 -18.67 -3.69
CA LEU A 106 -0.17 -18.85 -3.15
C LEU A 106 -0.15 -19.42 -1.73
N HIS A 107 -1.29 -19.48 -1.01
CA HIS A 107 -1.41 -20.27 0.22
C HIS A 107 -1.44 -21.78 -0.02
N GLN A 108 -1.59 -22.23 -1.27
CA GLN A 108 -1.59 -23.62 -1.69
C GLN A 108 -0.38 -23.95 -2.58
N ASN A 109 -0.10 -23.10 -3.56
CA ASN A 109 1.02 -23.22 -4.49
C ASN A 109 2.12 -22.21 -4.12
N PHE A 110 2.95 -22.59 -3.15
CA PHE A 110 3.95 -21.68 -2.56
C PHE A 110 4.98 -21.24 -3.58
N LEU A 111 5.09 -19.95 -3.84
CA LEU A 111 6.02 -19.40 -4.85
C LEU A 111 7.47 -19.87 -4.65
N LYS A 112 7.90 -20.03 -3.38
CA LYS A 112 9.25 -20.49 -3.05
C LYS A 112 9.56 -21.94 -3.47
N SER A 113 8.56 -22.80 -3.76
CA SER A 113 8.79 -24.23 -3.94
C SER A 113 7.93 -24.91 -5.00
N ASP A 114 6.83 -24.30 -5.43
CA ASP A 114 5.89 -24.87 -6.40
C ASP A 114 5.96 -24.11 -7.73
N PRO A 115 6.28 -24.77 -8.86
CA PRO A 115 6.27 -24.13 -10.18
C PRO A 115 4.91 -23.53 -10.57
N LEU A 116 3.80 -24.07 -10.05
CA LEU A 116 2.48 -23.47 -10.26
C LEU A 116 2.37 -22.10 -9.63
N GLY A 117 3.04 -21.85 -8.50
CA GLY A 117 3.08 -20.52 -7.89
C GLY A 117 3.64 -19.46 -8.84
N ALA A 118 4.73 -19.77 -9.54
CA ALA A 118 5.31 -18.86 -10.53
C ALA A 118 4.36 -18.63 -11.73
N ARG A 119 3.68 -19.68 -12.19
CA ARG A 119 2.66 -19.56 -13.25
C ARG A 119 1.52 -18.65 -12.80
N TRP A 120 0.99 -18.85 -11.59
CA TRP A 120 -0.10 -18.03 -11.07
C TRP A 120 0.27 -16.56 -10.91
N VAL A 121 1.52 -16.26 -10.48
CA VAL A 121 2.00 -14.88 -10.43
C VAL A 121 2.06 -14.29 -11.85
N ALA A 122 2.57 -15.02 -12.84
CA ALA A 122 2.60 -14.54 -14.24
C ALA A 122 1.18 -14.30 -14.80
N ASP A 123 0.24 -15.22 -14.56
CA ASP A 123 -1.14 -15.12 -15.01
C ASP A 123 -1.88 -13.93 -14.34
N SER A 124 -1.57 -13.64 -13.07
CA SER A 124 -2.18 -12.54 -12.31
C SER A 124 -1.86 -11.16 -12.92
N VAL A 125 -0.73 -10.99 -13.58
CA VAL A 125 -0.37 -9.75 -14.28
C VAL A 125 -1.38 -9.43 -15.38
N GLY A 126 -1.73 -10.43 -16.20
CA GLY A 126 -2.74 -10.25 -17.26
C GLY A 126 -4.13 -9.97 -16.71
N ILE A 127 -4.50 -10.61 -15.59
CA ILE A 127 -5.77 -10.37 -14.90
C ILE A 127 -5.84 -8.94 -14.38
N ALA A 128 -4.81 -8.48 -13.68
CA ALA A 128 -4.75 -7.12 -13.13
C ALA A 128 -4.81 -6.07 -14.25
N GLN A 129 -4.08 -6.28 -15.35
CA GLN A 129 -4.15 -5.40 -16.52
C GLN A 129 -5.56 -5.34 -17.12
N ALA A 130 -6.23 -6.48 -17.30
CA ALA A 130 -7.60 -6.54 -17.85
C ALA A 130 -8.62 -5.85 -16.96
N MET A 131 -8.41 -5.87 -15.64
CA MET A 131 -9.26 -5.20 -14.66
C MET A 131 -8.86 -3.75 -14.38
N ASN A 132 -7.82 -3.23 -15.02
CA ASN A 132 -7.26 -1.91 -14.76
C ASN A 132 -6.89 -1.69 -13.29
N VAL A 133 -6.36 -2.75 -12.65
CA VAL A 133 -5.88 -2.76 -11.27
C VAL A 133 -4.36 -2.74 -11.27
N ARG A 134 -3.77 -1.92 -10.40
CA ARG A 134 -2.33 -1.71 -10.39
C ARG A 134 -1.58 -2.70 -9.51
N VAL A 135 -2.15 -3.15 -8.41
CA VAL A 135 -1.43 -3.94 -7.39
C VAL A 135 -2.00 -5.35 -7.29
N VAL A 136 -1.12 -6.34 -7.30
CA VAL A 136 -1.41 -7.74 -6.96
C VAL A 136 -0.63 -8.10 -5.70
N LEU A 137 -1.32 -8.36 -4.61
CA LEU A 137 -0.76 -8.86 -3.38
C LEU A 137 -0.34 -10.33 -3.54
N LEU A 138 0.90 -10.63 -3.20
CA LEU A 138 1.49 -11.97 -3.15
C LEU A 138 1.70 -12.38 -1.69
N PRO A 139 0.87 -13.27 -1.12
CA PRO A 139 0.96 -13.65 0.29
C PRO A 139 1.99 -14.77 0.54
N PHE A 140 2.81 -14.61 1.58
CA PHE A 140 3.84 -15.57 2.01
C PHE A 140 3.66 -15.97 3.49
N PHE A 141 2.67 -16.82 3.77
CA PHE A 141 2.30 -17.19 5.13
C PHE A 141 2.31 -18.71 5.37
N ASN A 142 2.34 -19.11 6.64
CA ASN A 142 2.30 -20.51 7.07
C ASN A 142 3.42 -21.35 6.39
N LYS A 143 3.06 -22.40 5.64
CA LYS A 143 4.01 -23.21 4.88
C LYS A 143 4.68 -22.44 3.73
N GLY A 144 4.06 -21.36 3.26
CA GLY A 144 4.59 -20.45 2.26
C GLY A 144 5.51 -19.37 2.82
N SER A 145 5.61 -19.21 4.17
CA SER A 145 6.46 -18.20 4.80
C SER A 145 7.92 -18.34 4.37
N LEU A 146 8.59 -17.21 4.18
CA LEU A 146 10.01 -17.13 3.85
C LEU A 146 10.80 -17.19 5.16
N THR A 147 11.62 -18.23 5.34
CA THR A 147 12.32 -18.51 6.60
C THR A 147 13.84 -18.53 6.46
N SER A 148 14.35 -18.46 5.24
CA SER A 148 15.78 -18.44 4.96
C SER A 148 16.12 -17.49 3.82
N THR A 149 17.37 -17.05 3.81
CA THR A 149 17.92 -16.21 2.73
C THR A 149 17.82 -16.89 1.37
N ASP A 150 18.02 -18.22 1.32
CA ASP A 150 17.94 -19.01 0.08
C ASP A 150 16.51 -19.02 -0.50
N GLU A 151 15.48 -19.09 0.38
CA GLU A 151 14.08 -18.99 -0.05
C GLU A 151 13.75 -17.59 -0.59
N MET A 152 14.24 -16.54 0.07
CA MET A 152 14.08 -15.16 -0.37
C MET A 152 14.76 -14.91 -1.71
N ASP A 153 15.99 -15.41 -1.87
CA ASP A 153 16.75 -15.30 -3.10
C ASP A 153 16.07 -16.04 -4.25
N LYS A 154 15.54 -17.23 -3.98
CA LYS A 154 14.79 -18.00 -4.98
C LYS A 154 13.50 -17.28 -5.42
N VAL A 155 12.76 -16.70 -4.49
CA VAL A 155 11.58 -15.89 -4.81
C VAL A 155 11.99 -14.66 -5.63
N GLY A 156 13.07 -13.99 -5.27
CA GLY A 156 13.61 -12.87 -6.03
C GLY A 156 14.00 -13.26 -7.47
N ASP A 157 14.62 -14.45 -7.66
CA ASP A 157 14.97 -14.95 -9.00
C ASP A 157 13.71 -15.26 -9.84
N ILE A 158 12.69 -15.89 -9.24
CA ILE A 158 11.42 -16.15 -9.93
C ILE A 158 10.74 -14.83 -10.33
N LEU A 159 10.65 -13.89 -9.41
CA LEU A 159 10.01 -12.60 -9.68
C LEU A 159 10.78 -11.76 -10.70
N LYS A 160 12.11 -11.89 -10.76
CA LYS A 160 12.94 -11.24 -11.78
C LYS A 160 12.56 -11.65 -13.21
N GLU A 161 12.16 -12.90 -13.43
CA GLU A 161 11.73 -13.39 -14.74
C GLU A 161 10.32 -12.86 -15.10
N ILE A 162 9.46 -12.61 -14.09
CA ILE A 162 8.08 -12.16 -14.29
C ILE A 162 7.98 -10.64 -14.37
N ALA A 163 8.81 -9.93 -13.63
CA ALA A 163 8.75 -8.48 -13.45
C ALA A 163 8.74 -7.66 -14.77
N PRO A 164 9.48 -8.03 -15.84
CA PRO A 164 9.38 -7.28 -17.11
C PRO A 164 7.97 -7.23 -17.70
N SER A 165 7.18 -8.31 -17.52
CA SER A 165 5.78 -8.33 -17.97
C SER A 165 4.89 -7.45 -17.07
N ALA A 166 5.15 -7.44 -15.77
CA ALA A 166 4.46 -6.59 -14.82
C ALA A 166 4.75 -5.10 -15.08
N GLU A 167 6.02 -4.73 -15.31
CA GLU A 167 6.39 -3.36 -15.69
C GLU A 167 5.68 -2.90 -16.97
N LYS A 168 5.69 -3.74 -18.01
CA LYS A 168 4.99 -3.43 -19.27
C LYS A 168 3.50 -3.26 -19.09
N ALA A 169 2.89 -4.02 -18.19
CA ALA A 169 1.47 -3.95 -17.87
C ALA A 169 1.13 -2.79 -16.90
N GLY A 170 2.11 -2.14 -16.28
CA GLY A 170 1.91 -1.15 -15.22
C GLY A 170 1.43 -1.76 -13.89
N VAL A 171 1.68 -3.06 -13.70
CA VAL A 171 1.27 -3.84 -12.52
C VAL A 171 2.41 -3.93 -11.53
N ILE A 172 2.10 -3.81 -10.24
CA ILE A 172 3.01 -4.01 -9.11
C ILE A 172 2.70 -5.36 -8.45
N LEU A 173 3.72 -6.15 -8.23
CA LEU A 173 3.68 -7.38 -7.44
C LEU A 173 4.07 -7.04 -5.99
N GLY A 174 3.10 -7.00 -5.10
CA GLY A 174 3.29 -6.58 -3.71
C GLY A 174 3.60 -7.77 -2.80
N LEU A 175 4.75 -7.78 -2.13
CA LEU A 175 5.17 -8.83 -1.21
C LEU A 175 4.52 -8.61 0.16
N GLU A 176 3.65 -9.51 0.60
CA GLU A 176 3.09 -9.51 1.95
C GLU A 176 3.52 -10.77 2.69
N ASP A 177 4.17 -10.60 3.84
CA ASP A 177 4.87 -11.67 4.52
C ASP A 177 5.09 -11.41 6.03
N THR A 178 6.02 -12.15 6.61
CA THR A 178 6.41 -12.10 8.02
C THR A 178 7.92 -11.85 8.23
N ILE A 179 8.63 -11.47 7.17
CA ILE A 179 10.05 -11.11 7.23
C ILE A 179 10.23 -9.60 7.48
N SER A 180 11.46 -9.18 7.73
CA SER A 180 11.76 -7.77 7.95
C SER A 180 11.64 -6.93 6.66
N ALA A 181 11.44 -5.61 6.82
CA ALA A 181 11.51 -4.68 5.70
C ALA A 181 12.85 -4.78 4.93
N ARG A 182 13.96 -5.07 5.62
CA ARG A 182 15.28 -5.24 5.00
C ARG A 182 15.33 -6.49 4.13
N ASP A 183 14.72 -7.58 4.57
CA ASP A 183 14.64 -8.83 3.80
C ASP A 183 13.71 -8.66 2.59
N ASN A 184 12.62 -7.91 2.72
CA ASN A 184 11.78 -7.52 1.59
C ASN A 184 12.59 -6.75 0.53
N VAL A 185 13.38 -5.76 0.94
CA VAL A 185 14.23 -4.99 0.02
C VAL A 185 15.30 -5.88 -0.61
N ARG A 186 15.81 -6.89 0.08
CA ARG A 186 16.71 -7.91 -0.52
C ARG A 186 16.04 -8.60 -1.72
N ILE A 187 14.78 -9.01 -1.58
CA ILE A 187 14.02 -9.62 -2.69
C ILE A 187 13.83 -8.60 -3.82
N MET A 188 13.42 -7.38 -3.50
CA MET A 188 13.22 -6.30 -4.47
C MET A 188 14.50 -6.00 -5.25
N ASP A 189 15.63 -5.81 -4.56
CA ASP A 189 16.94 -5.52 -5.18
C ASP A 189 17.40 -6.65 -6.10
N ARG A 190 17.06 -7.91 -5.76
CA ARG A 190 17.39 -9.06 -6.59
C ARG A 190 16.61 -9.09 -7.90
N THR A 191 15.36 -8.60 -7.90
CA THR A 191 14.56 -8.48 -9.14
C THR A 191 15.08 -7.39 -10.06
N LYS A 192 15.71 -6.34 -9.54
CA LYS A 192 16.12 -5.12 -10.26
C LYS A 192 14.97 -4.45 -11.01
N SER A 193 13.75 -4.54 -10.46
CA SER A 193 12.52 -4.08 -11.09
C SER A 193 11.76 -3.15 -10.17
N SER A 194 11.17 -2.11 -10.73
CA SER A 194 10.24 -1.22 -10.03
C SER A 194 8.84 -1.82 -9.85
N ALA A 195 8.58 -2.98 -10.46
CA ALA A 195 7.30 -3.67 -10.38
C ALA A 195 7.17 -4.64 -9.20
N VAL A 196 8.20 -4.78 -8.35
CA VAL A 196 8.15 -5.60 -7.13
C VAL A 196 8.40 -4.72 -5.94
N LEU A 197 7.39 -4.57 -5.07
CA LEU A 197 7.43 -3.71 -3.90
C LEU A 197 6.89 -4.44 -2.67
N THR A 198 7.11 -3.87 -1.50
CA THR A 198 6.53 -4.37 -0.25
C THR A 198 5.04 -4.01 -0.18
N TYR A 199 4.19 -4.99 0.09
CA TYR A 199 2.84 -4.80 0.58
C TYR A 199 2.91 -4.91 2.11
N TYR A 200 2.96 -3.77 2.81
CA TYR A 200 3.34 -3.73 4.22
C TYR A 200 2.15 -3.96 5.14
N ASP A 201 2.19 -5.00 5.98
CA ASP A 201 1.17 -5.26 7.01
C ASP A 201 1.69 -4.87 8.40
N VAL A 202 1.08 -3.86 9.00
CA VAL A 202 1.50 -3.35 10.32
C VAL A 202 1.26 -4.37 11.45
N GLY A 203 0.23 -5.22 11.33
CA GLY A 203 -0.08 -6.25 12.31
C GLY A 203 0.89 -7.41 12.24
N ASN A 204 1.20 -7.89 11.03
CA ASN A 204 2.17 -8.96 10.81
C ASN A 204 3.56 -8.54 11.28
N SER A 205 4.03 -7.35 10.91
CA SER A 205 5.33 -6.82 11.34
C SER A 205 5.41 -6.67 12.86
N THR A 206 4.36 -6.12 13.51
CA THR A 206 4.28 -6.04 14.98
C THR A 206 4.29 -7.43 15.62
N GLY A 207 3.55 -8.39 15.05
CA GLY A 207 3.48 -9.77 15.55
C GLY A 207 4.81 -10.52 15.47
N ASN A 208 5.67 -10.15 14.52
CA ASN A 208 7.01 -10.69 14.33
C ASN A 208 8.10 -9.88 15.07
N GLY A 209 7.72 -8.87 15.84
CA GLY A 209 8.63 -8.12 16.72
C GLY A 209 9.41 -7.00 16.04
N PHE A 210 9.02 -6.57 14.85
CA PHE A 210 9.64 -5.46 14.14
C PHE A 210 9.10 -4.10 14.65
N ASP A 211 9.94 -3.07 14.57
CA ASP A 211 9.52 -1.69 14.82
C ASP A 211 8.86 -1.13 13.56
N VAL A 212 7.54 -1.15 13.57
CA VAL A 212 6.71 -0.71 12.43
C VAL A 212 7.02 0.72 12.00
N LEU A 213 7.26 1.62 12.95
CA LEU A 213 7.52 3.03 12.63
C LEU A 213 8.91 3.23 12.02
N GLU A 214 9.92 2.47 12.51
CA GLU A 214 11.26 2.46 11.93
C GLU A 214 11.20 1.87 10.52
N GLU A 215 10.56 0.71 10.34
CA GLU A 215 10.47 0.03 9.05
C GLU A 215 9.75 0.90 7.98
N ILE A 216 8.62 1.51 8.32
CA ILE A 216 7.90 2.41 7.39
C ILE A 216 8.78 3.59 6.99
N ARG A 217 9.48 4.24 7.94
CA ARG A 217 10.40 5.34 7.62
C ARG A 217 11.56 4.89 6.74
N TRP A 218 12.11 3.70 7.02
CA TRP A 218 13.24 3.15 6.26
C TRP A 218 12.86 2.72 4.84
N LEU A 219 11.69 2.09 4.66
CA LEU A 219 11.15 1.78 3.33
C LEU A 219 10.88 3.07 2.54
N GLY A 220 10.32 4.07 3.21
CA GLY A 220 9.85 5.27 2.55
C GLY A 220 8.67 4.99 1.61
N ARG A 221 8.15 6.03 0.98
CA ARG A 221 7.01 5.93 0.07
C ARG A 221 7.23 4.98 -1.12
N ASP A 222 8.43 5.02 -1.70
CA ASP A 222 8.67 4.41 -3.01
C ASP A 222 8.85 2.88 -2.96
N ARG A 223 9.02 2.31 -1.77
CA ARG A 223 9.16 0.87 -1.57
C ARG A 223 7.90 0.18 -1.04
N ILE A 224 6.85 0.95 -0.73
CA ILE A 224 5.57 0.43 -0.24
C ILE A 224 4.51 0.64 -1.31
N CYS A 225 3.95 -0.45 -1.86
CA CYS A 225 2.85 -0.34 -2.81
C CYS A 225 1.51 -0.08 -2.12
N GLU A 226 1.21 -0.81 -1.07
CA GLU A 226 0.00 -0.68 -0.24
C GLU A 226 0.28 -1.13 1.19
N ILE A 227 -0.68 -0.89 2.08
CA ILE A 227 -0.57 -1.23 3.51
C ILE A 227 -1.83 -1.94 3.97
N HIS A 228 -1.66 -3.02 4.76
CA HIS A 228 -2.71 -3.56 5.61
C HIS A 228 -2.67 -2.92 7.00
N LEU A 229 -3.81 -2.41 7.45
CA LEU A 229 -4.05 -1.93 8.80
C LEU A 229 -4.79 -3.02 9.59
N LYS A 230 -4.09 -3.64 10.53
CA LYS A 230 -4.51 -4.84 11.25
C LYS A 230 -4.03 -4.79 12.69
N ASP A 231 -4.86 -5.20 13.63
CA ASP A 231 -4.54 -5.29 15.07
C ASP A 231 -5.10 -6.59 15.69
N ASN A 232 -5.22 -7.64 14.84
CA ASN A 232 -5.84 -8.91 15.21
C ASN A 232 -5.20 -9.52 16.47
N PRO A 233 -5.99 -10.09 17.41
CA PRO A 233 -7.45 -10.32 17.31
C PRO A 233 -8.32 -9.14 17.76
N ASN A 234 -7.76 -7.95 17.94
CA ASN A 234 -8.45 -6.77 18.46
C ASN A 234 -9.05 -5.92 17.33
N TYR A 235 -9.98 -5.04 17.69
CA TYR A 235 -10.30 -3.87 16.85
C TYR A 235 -9.08 -2.95 16.73
N LEU A 236 -9.01 -2.16 15.67
CA LEU A 236 -7.94 -1.19 15.50
C LEU A 236 -7.86 -0.23 16.69
N GLY A 237 -6.66 -0.08 17.24
CA GLY A 237 -6.40 0.75 18.41
C GLY A 237 -6.79 0.14 19.76
N HIS A 238 -7.21 -1.11 19.79
CA HIS A 238 -7.48 -1.84 21.03
C HIS A 238 -6.38 -2.86 21.38
N GLY A 239 -5.42 -3.06 20.49
CA GLY A 239 -4.24 -3.90 20.69
C GLY A 239 -3.00 -3.10 21.09
N LYS A 240 -1.85 -3.50 20.54
CA LYS A 240 -0.54 -2.92 20.87
C LYS A 240 -0.08 -1.83 19.91
N ILE A 241 -0.73 -1.71 18.75
CA ILE A 241 -0.28 -0.82 17.67
C ILE A 241 -0.78 0.60 17.92
N ASP A 242 0.15 1.55 17.96
CA ASP A 242 -0.18 2.98 17.96
C ASP A 242 -0.52 3.45 16.53
N PHE A 243 -1.80 3.27 16.14
CA PHE A 243 -2.25 3.69 14.82
C PHE A 243 -2.14 5.18 14.58
N LYS A 244 -2.17 6.01 15.63
CA LYS A 244 -1.91 7.44 15.48
C LYS A 244 -0.48 7.66 14.98
N ALA A 245 0.49 7.01 15.59
CA ALA A 245 1.90 7.10 15.17
C ALA A 245 2.11 6.49 13.78
N VAL A 246 1.41 5.39 13.42
CA VAL A 246 1.44 4.79 12.08
C VAL A 246 0.91 5.79 11.04
N ILE A 247 -0.29 6.37 11.24
CA ILE A 247 -0.88 7.36 10.32
C ILE A 247 0.02 8.59 10.16
N ASP A 248 0.57 9.09 11.28
CA ASP A 248 1.51 10.21 11.27
C ASP A 248 2.75 9.88 10.45
N THR A 249 3.33 8.69 10.64
CA THR A 249 4.54 8.24 9.92
C THR A 249 4.27 8.08 8.42
N LEU A 250 3.13 7.50 8.03
CA LEU A 250 2.73 7.37 6.63
C LEU A 250 2.56 8.73 5.95
N ALA A 251 1.95 9.69 6.64
CA ALA A 251 1.82 11.05 6.14
C ALA A 251 3.19 11.74 6.00
N ASP A 252 4.09 11.54 6.97
CA ASP A 252 5.43 12.15 6.98
C ASP A 252 6.32 11.64 5.84
N ILE A 253 6.22 10.37 5.45
CA ILE A 253 6.91 9.84 4.27
C ILE A 253 6.22 10.19 2.94
N GLY A 254 5.05 10.85 3.00
CA GLY A 254 4.27 11.23 1.82
C GLY A 254 3.54 10.07 1.15
N PHE A 255 3.20 9.01 1.89
CA PHE A 255 2.44 7.88 1.36
C PHE A 255 1.07 8.33 0.84
N ASP A 256 0.74 7.98 -0.40
CA ASP A 256 -0.47 8.44 -1.11
C ASP A 256 -1.20 7.32 -1.89
N HIS A 257 -0.87 6.07 -1.58
CA HIS A 257 -1.50 4.89 -2.20
C HIS A 257 -2.73 4.44 -1.41
N TRP A 258 -2.89 3.14 -1.18
CA TRP A 258 -4.03 2.58 -0.47
C TRP A 258 -3.61 1.95 0.86
N ALA A 259 -4.48 2.10 1.87
CA ALA A 259 -4.38 1.37 3.13
C ALA A 259 -5.67 0.55 3.31
N GLN A 260 -5.54 -0.77 3.33
CA GLN A 260 -6.65 -1.69 3.46
C GLN A 260 -6.91 -2.03 4.91
N LEU A 261 -8.18 -2.03 5.33
CA LEU A 261 -8.54 -2.62 6.60
C LEU A 261 -8.61 -4.14 6.47
N GLU A 262 -7.71 -4.83 7.16
CA GLU A 262 -7.70 -6.28 7.30
C GLU A 262 -8.03 -6.66 8.74
N THR A 263 -9.27 -6.41 9.16
CA THR A 263 -9.68 -6.42 10.56
C THR A 263 -10.68 -7.53 10.87
N VAL A 264 -10.70 -7.96 12.13
CA VAL A 264 -11.68 -8.93 12.61
C VAL A 264 -13.11 -8.37 12.65
N SER A 265 -14.08 -9.26 12.53
CA SER A 265 -15.52 -8.96 12.63
C SER A 265 -16.19 -9.93 13.61
N PRO A 266 -15.95 -9.80 14.93
CA PRO A 266 -16.44 -10.73 15.93
C PRO A 266 -17.95 -10.64 16.16
N VAL A 267 -18.57 -9.50 15.95
CA VAL A 267 -20.03 -9.28 16.12
C VAL A 267 -20.72 -9.39 14.76
N SER A 268 -20.41 -8.45 13.86
CA SER A 268 -20.95 -8.45 12.51
C SER A 268 -20.04 -7.68 11.57
N VAL A 269 -20.06 -8.02 10.27
CA VAL A 269 -19.30 -7.28 9.26
C VAL A 269 -19.71 -5.81 9.22
N ASP A 270 -21.02 -5.51 9.26
CA ASP A 270 -21.52 -4.14 9.17
C ASP A 270 -21.05 -3.28 10.36
N GLU A 271 -21.26 -3.75 11.57
CA GLU A 271 -20.93 -3.00 12.79
C GLU A 271 -19.41 -2.84 12.95
N ASP A 272 -18.68 -3.95 12.81
CA ASP A 272 -17.26 -3.98 13.12
C ASP A 272 -16.42 -3.24 12.08
N MET A 273 -16.78 -3.35 10.79
CA MET A 273 -16.09 -2.60 9.74
C MET A 273 -16.34 -1.10 9.85
N ARG A 274 -17.58 -0.67 10.14
CA ARG A 274 -17.87 0.74 10.38
C ARG A 274 -17.11 1.30 11.58
N LYS A 275 -16.99 0.52 12.66
CA LYS A 275 -16.25 0.89 13.87
C LYS A 275 -14.76 1.10 13.56
N ASN A 276 -14.13 0.13 12.90
CA ASN A 276 -12.72 0.22 12.52
C ASN A 276 -12.46 1.36 11.53
N LEU A 277 -13.34 1.53 10.53
CA LEU A 277 -13.23 2.62 9.55
C LEU A 277 -13.38 4.00 10.21
N ALA A 278 -14.35 4.17 11.12
CA ALA A 278 -14.56 5.42 11.84
C ALA A 278 -13.34 5.78 12.70
N TYR A 279 -12.72 4.80 13.36
CA TYR A 279 -11.51 5.01 14.15
C TYR A 279 -10.36 5.54 13.28
N ILE A 280 -10.03 4.88 12.17
CA ILE A 280 -8.94 5.33 11.28
C ILE A 280 -9.25 6.70 10.65
N ARG A 281 -10.49 6.94 10.20
CA ARG A 281 -10.88 8.24 9.65
C ARG A 281 -10.81 9.36 10.69
N GLY A 282 -11.11 9.07 11.95
CA GLY A 282 -10.93 10.01 13.07
C GLY A 282 -9.45 10.42 13.23
N LEU A 283 -8.53 9.48 13.18
CA LEU A 283 -7.09 9.76 13.24
C LEU A 283 -6.61 10.58 12.03
N ILE A 284 -7.07 10.25 10.82
CA ILE A 284 -6.75 11.00 9.60
C ILE A 284 -7.27 12.44 9.69
N ALA A 285 -8.51 12.63 10.13
CA ALA A 285 -9.10 13.97 10.30
C ALA A 285 -8.32 14.80 11.32
N ALA A 286 -7.94 14.21 12.46
CA ALA A 286 -7.14 14.87 13.48
C ALA A 286 -5.75 15.27 12.97
N ARG A 287 -5.09 14.41 12.15
CA ARG A 287 -3.81 14.73 11.51
C ARG A 287 -3.95 15.89 10.53
N ASN A 288 -4.98 15.89 9.70
CA ASN A 288 -5.20 16.90 8.67
C ASN A 288 -5.64 18.27 9.23
N ALA A 289 -6.12 18.32 10.47
CA ALA A 289 -6.50 19.54 11.17
C ALA A 289 -5.35 20.17 11.97
N SER A 290 -4.21 19.51 12.12
CA SER A 290 -3.06 19.92 12.93
C SER A 290 -1.91 20.48 12.09
#